data_2725b95a8cfb42741616c81ef985d29e
#
_entry.id   2725b95a8cfb42741616c81ef985d29e
#
_cell.length_a   1.000
_cell.length_b   1.000
_cell.length_c   1.000
_cell.angle_alpha   90.00
_cell.angle_beta   90.00
_cell.angle_gamma   90.00
#
_symmetry.space_group_name_H-M   'P 1'
#
loop_
_entity.id
_entity.type
_entity.pdbx_description
1 polymer ?
#
loop_
_entity_poly.entity_id
_entity_poly.type
_entity_poly.pdbx_seq_one_letter_code
_entity_poly.pdbx_strand_id
1 'polypeptide(L)'
;MRYDFETISDRNEMGSRKWAVRSEQFPNMKKDVVPFSVADMEFKNAPEIIEGLKKRLDNLVLGYCSPTDRFYNSIINWDKKRHNADIKKEWIVEVPTVVDGFFAAVSSFTKKR
;
A
#
# COMPACT_ATOMS: atom_id res chain seq x y z
N MET A 1 0.20 19.04 -14.07
CA MET A 1 0.21 17.74 -14.77
C MET A 1 -1.16 17.11 -14.55
N ARG A 2 -1.82 16.61 -15.58
CA ARG A 2 -3.12 15.94 -15.45
C ARG A 2 -2.86 14.44 -15.26
N TYR A 3 -3.34 13.86 -14.17
CA TYR A 3 -3.25 12.43 -13.91
C TYR A 3 -4.23 11.67 -14.82
N ASP A 4 -3.84 10.46 -15.24
CA ASP A 4 -4.68 9.58 -16.05
C ASP A 4 -5.52 8.69 -15.13
N PHE A 5 -6.81 9.01 -15.04
CA PHE A 5 -7.81 8.24 -14.31
C PHE A 5 -8.82 7.52 -15.23
N GLU A 6 -8.56 7.54 -16.55
CA GLU A 6 -9.45 6.95 -17.55
C GLU A 6 -8.89 5.63 -18.10
N THR A 7 -7.56 5.48 -18.12
CA THR A 7 -6.93 4.27 -18.63
C THR A 7 -6.84 3.20 -17.56
N ILE A 8 -7.52 2.09 -17.77
CA ILE A 8 -7.41 0.90 -16.94
C ILE A 8 -6.15 0.12 -17.36
N SER A 9 -5.30 -0.20 -16.40
CA SER A 9 -4.12 -1.03 -16.63
C SER A 9 -4.52 -2.50 -16.73
N ASP A 10 -4.13 -3.19 -17.80
CA ASP A 10 -4.28 -4.65 -17.88
C ASP A 10 -3.33 -5.31 -16.87
N ARG A 11 -3.89 -5.99 -15.89
CA ARG A 11 -3.16 -6.63 -14.79
C ARG A 11 -3.31 -8.16 -14.77
N ASN A 12 -3.90 -8.74 -15.82
CA ASN A 12 -4.14 -10.18 -15.88
C ASN A 12 -2.84 -11.01 -15.79
N GLU A 13 -1.74 -10.53 -16.42
CA GLU A 13 -0.45 -11.23 -16.42
C GLU A 13 0.59 -10.62 -15.45
N MET A 14 0.18 -9.66 -14.60
CA MET A 14 1.07 -8.97 -13.67
C MET A 14 1.12 -9.63 -12.27
N GLY A 15 0.58 -10.82 -12.09
CA GLY A 15 0.52 -11.49 -10.80
C GLY A 15 -0.42 -10.81 -9.80
N SER A 16 -1.37 -10.01 -10.27
CA SER A 16 -2.35 -9.36 -9.41
C SER A 16 -3.29 -10.37 -8.76
N ARG A 17 -3.26 -10.46 -7.44
CA ARG A 17 -4.13 -11.34 -6.66
C ARG A 17 -5.62 -11.13 -6.96
N LYS A 18 -6.01 -9.88 -7.10
CA LYS A 18 -7.38 -9.45 -7.41
C LYS A 18 -7.86 -10.03 -8.74
N TRP A 19 -7.03 -9.96 -9.77
CA TRP A 19 -7.35 -10.47 -11.10
C TRP A 19 -7.22 -12.00 -11.19
N ALA A 20 -6.25 -12.59 -10.51
CA ALA A 20 -6.09 -14.03 -10.43
C ALA A 20 -7.32 -14.69 -9.78
N VAL A 21 -7.76 -14.22 -8.62
CA VAL A 21 -8.96 -14.73 -7.93
C VAL A 21 -10.21 -14.61 -8.79
N ARG A 22 -10.36 -13.49 -9.51
CA ARG A 22 -11.47 -13.31 -10.46
C ARG A 22 -11.46 -14.40 -11.54
N SER A 23 -10.30 -14.64 -12.14
CA SER A 23 -10.16 -15.63 -13.21
C SER A 23 -10.38 -17.06 -12.73
N GLU A 24 -9.95 -17.38 -11.51
CA GLU A 24 -10.16 -18.67 -10.88
C GLU A 24 -11.65 -18.94 -10.53
N GLN A 25 -12.31 -17.96 -9.92
CA GLN A 25 -13.69 -18.12 -9.44
C GLN A 25 -14.74 -17.90 -10.55
N PHE A 26 -14.43 -17.09 -11.53
CA PHE A 26 -15.37 -16.69 -12.59
C PHE A 26 -14.70 -16.77 -13.98
N PRO A 27 -14.32 -17.97 -14.46
CA PRO A 27 -13.56 -18.14 -15.71
C PRO A 27 -14.30 -17.63 -16.95
N ASN A 28 -15.63 -17.61 -16.91
CA ASN A 28 -16.48 -17.16 -18.01
C ASN A 28 -16.86 -15.68 -17.95
N MET A 29 -16.35 -14.93 -16.97
CA MET A 29 -16.62 -13.50 -16.84
C MET A 29 -15.96 -12.72 -17.97
N LYS A 30 -16.67 -11.74 -18.52
CA LYS A 30 -16.12 -10.86 -19.57
C LYS A 30 -14.83 -10.17 -19.08
N LYS A 31 -13.86 -10.04 -19.99
CA LYS A 31 -12.53 -9.48 -19.67
C LYS A 31 -12.56 -8.01 -19.21
N ASP A 32 -13.55 -7.26 -19.62
CA ASP A 32 -13.75 -5.84 -19.29
C ASP A 32 -14.39 -5.58 -17.91
N VAL A 33 -14.78 -6.65 -17.19
CA VAL A 33 -15.33 -6.52 -15.85
C VAL A 33 -14.19 -6.42 -14.83
N VAL A 34 -14.08 -5.26 -14.19
CA VAL A 34 -13.06 -4.99 -13.16
C VAL A 34 -13.49 -5.56 -11.81
N PRO A 35 -12.65 -6.38 -11.15
CA PRO A 35 -12.96 -6.90 -9.83
C PRO A 35 -12.79 -5.82 -8.73
N PHE A 36 -13.67 -5.85 -7.72
CA PHE A 36 -13.63 -4.95 -6.56
C PHE A 36 -13.33 -5.68 -5.24
N SER A 37 -12.78 -6.88 -5.32
CA SER A 37 -12.53 -7.75 -4.16
C SER A 37 -11.32 -7.33 -3.30
N VAL A 38 -10.43 -6.51 -3.84
CA VAL A 38 -9.23 -6.00 -3.15
C VAL A 38 -9.18 -4.48 -3.33
N ALA A 39 -8.76 -3.77 -2.29
CA ALA A 39 -8.74 -2.31 -2.24
C ALA A 39 -7.54 -1.68 -2.97
N ASP A 40 -6.98 -2.32 -3.98
CA ASP A 40 -5.99 -1.72 -4.87
C ASP A 40 -6.67 -1.06 -6.08
N MET A 41 -6.07 0.02 -6.57
CA MET A 41 -6.61 0.80 -7.69
C MET A 41 -6.16 0.23 -9.03
N GLU A 42 -6.98 0.48 -10.06
CA GLU A 42 -6.65 0.13 -11.46
C GLU A 42 -5.93 1.26 -12.21
N PHE A 43 -5.83 2.44 -11.60
CA PHE A 43 -5.15 3.59 -12.19
C PHE A 43 -3.64 3.47 -12.08
N LYS A 44 -2.94 4.07 -13.04
CA LYS A 44 -1.48 4.20 -12.96
C LYS A 44 -1.09 5.02 -11.72
N ASN A 45 0.05 4.66 -11.14
CA ASN A 45 0.63 5.45 -10.06
C ASN A 45 0.94 6.88 -10.53
N ALA A 46 0.84 7.85 -9.61
CA ALA A 46 1.24 9.21 -9.89
C ALA A 46 2.71 9.25 -10.36
N PRO A 47 3.03 10.01 -11.43
CA PRO A 47 4.40 10.09 -11.96
C PRO A 47 5.44 10.46 -10.90
N GLU A 48 5.09 11.35 -9.98
CA GLU A 48 5.97 11.80 -8.89
C GLU A 48 6.37 10.65 -7.96
N ILE A 49 5.49 9.68 -7.74
CA ILE A 49 5.79 8.47 -6.96
C ILE A 49 6.79 7.61 -7.72
N ILE A 50 6.55 7.37 -9.00
CA ILE A 50 7.43 6.55 -9.85
C ILE A 50 8.82 7.19 -9.98
N GLU A 51 8.89 8.48 -10.23
CA GLU A 51 10.15 9.22 -10.33
C GLU A 51 10.91 9.22 -9.01
N GLY A 52 10.20 9.42 -7.89
CA GLY A 52 10.79 9.35 -6.56
C GLY A 52 11.41 7.99 -6.24
N LEU A 53 10.71 6.90 -6.60
CA LEU A 53 11.21 5.54 -6.44
C LEU A 53 12.44 5.27 -7.32
N LYS A 54 12.40 5.64 -8.61
CA LYS A 54 13.53 5.50 -9.52
C LYS A 54 14.76 6.23 -8.99
N LYS A 55 14.61 7.51 -8.64
CA LYS A 55 15.70 8.31 -8.07
C LYS A 55 16.26 7.70 -6.79
N ARG A 56 15.41 7.06 -5.98
CA ARG A 56 15.87 6.38 -4.76
C ARG A 56 16.68 5.15 -5.10
N LEU A 57 16.24 4.33 -6.07
CA LEU A 57 16.92 3.13 -6.50
C LEU A 57 18.30 3.43 -7.12
N ASP A 58 18.41 4.48 -7.93
CA ASP A 58 19.68 4.91 -8.54
C ASP A 58 20.76 5.23 -7.51
N ASN A 59 20.38 5.63 -6.29
CA ASN A 59 21.30 6.07 -5.24
C ASN A 59 21.28 5.13 -4.00
N LEU A 60 20.61 3.98 -4.07
CA LEU A 60 20.44 3.08 -2.94
C LEU A 60 21.41 1.91 -3.03
N VAL A 61 22.16 1.69 -1.96
CA VAL A 61 22.76 0.39 -1.70
C VAL A 61 21.71 -0.49 -1.02
N LEU A 62 21.40 -1.65 -1.61
CA LEU A 62 20.45 -2.60 -1.03
C LEU A 62 21.08 -3.26 0.20
N GLY A 63 20.52 -3.00 1.36
CA GLY A 63 21.02 -3.50 2.64
C GLY A 63 19.97 -3.31 3.74
N TYR A 64 20.34 -3.67 4.96
CA TYR A 64 19.49 -3.46 6.12
C TYR A 64 19.36 -1.96 6.40
N CYS A 65 18.13 -1.50 6.56
CA CYS A 65 17.82 -0.10 6.82
C CYS A 65 16.97 0.01 8.08
N SER A 66 17.16 1.10 8.82
CA SER A 66 16.24 1.51 9.88
C SER A 66 15.38 2.69 9.40
N PRO A 67 14.15 2.83 9.90
CA PRO A 67 13.33 3.99 9.63
C PRO A 67 14.05 5.29 10.05
N THR A 68 13.98 6.29 9.19
CA THR A 68 14.61 7.59 9.44
C THR A 68 13.62 8.57 10.06
N ASP A 69 14.12 9.68 10.62
CA ASP A 69 13.24 10.76 11.09
C ASP A 69 12.36 11.32 9.98
N ARG A 70 12.85 11.33 8.73
CA ARG A 70 12.05 11.72 7.57
C ARG A 70 10.84 10.79 7.36
N PHE A 71 11.01 9.49 7.61
CA PHE A 71 9.91 8.51 7.53
C PHE A 71 8.85 8.82 8.58
N TYR A 72 9.23 8.94 9.85
CA TYR A 72 8.30 9.26 10.94
C TYR A 72 7.62 10.61 10.75
N ASN A 73 8.37 11.64 10.38
CA ASN A 73 7.82 12.97 10.12
C ASN A 73 6.82 12.98 8.96
N SER A 74 6.99 12.13 7.95
CA SER A 74 6.01 12.02 6.86
C SER A 74 4.66 11.49 7.33
N ILE A 75 4.66 10.51 8.25
CA ILE A 75 3.46 9.94 8.87
C ILE A 75 2.80 11.01 9.76
N ILE A 76 3.55 11.59 10.69
CA ILE A 76 3.06 12.61 11.62
C ILE A 76 2.41 13.79 10.86
N ASN A 77 3.09 14.29 9.83
CA ASN A 77 2.59 15.40 9.03
C ASN A 77 1.33 15.03 8.22
N TRP A 78 1.26 13.79 7.73
CA TRP A 78 0.08 13.30 7.04
C TRP A 78 -1.12 13.25 7.97
N ASP A 79 -0.98 12.64 9.15
CA ASP A 79 -2.05 12.52 10.13
C ASP A 79 -2.50 13.89 10.64
N LYS A 80 -1.56 14.79 10.89
CA LYS A 80 -1.90 16.18 11.25
C LYS A 80 -2.70 16.87 10.17
N LYS A 81 -2.25 16.75 8.91
CA LYS A 81 -2.88 17.43 7.77
C LYS A 81 -4.24 16.87 7.39
N ARG A 82 -4.40 15.54 7.44
CA ARG A 82 -5.58 14.85 6.91
C ARG A 82 -6.62 14.53 7.98
N HIS A 83 -6.17 14.29 9.20
CA HIS A 83 -7.02 13.81 10.29
C HIS A 83 -7.05 14.76 11.49
N ASN A 84 -6.26 15.87 11.43
CA ASN A 84 -6.05 16.80 12.56
C ASN A 84 -5.61 16.09 13.83
N ALA A 85 -4.83 15.01 13.68
CA ALA A 85 -4.33 14.20 14.78
C ALA A 85 -2.88 14.59 15.09
N ASP A 86 -2.61 14.85 16.38
CA ASP A 86 -1.27 15.12 16.89
C ASP A 86 -0.70 13.81 17.44
N ILE A 87 -0.02 13.04 16.58
CA ILE A 87 0.64 11.81 16.97
C ILE A 87 2.11 12.04 17.27
N LYS A 88 2.69 11.22 18.14
CA LYS A 88 4.09 11.29 18.52
C LYS A 88 4.87 10.14 17.87
N LYS A 89 6.18 10.37 17.62
CA LYS A 89 7.06 9.36 17.04
C LYS A 89 7.04 8.03 17.81
N GLU A 90 7.07 8.11 19.13
CA GLU A 90 7.06 6.96 20.03
C GLU A 90 5.75 6.15 20.03
N TRP A 91 4.70 6.66 19.37
CA TRP A 91 3.43 5.94 19.19
C TRP A 91 3.39 5.14 17.89
N ILE A 92 4.39 5.31 17.04
CA ILE A 92 4.45 4.64 15.71
C ILE A 92 5.24 3.34 15.86
N VAL A 93 4.56 2.24 15.57
CA VAL A 93 5.16 0.90 15.54
C VAL A 93 5.08 0.38 14.10
N GLU A 94 6.23 0.04 13.53
CA GLU A 94 6.28 -0.54 12.20
C GLU A 94 5.91 -2.02 12.26
N VAL A 95 5.05 -2.42 11.34
CA VAL A 95 4.66 -3.81 11.13
C VAL A 95 4.72 -4.16 9.64
N PRO A 96 5.08 -5.39 9.26
CA PRO A 96 5.24 -5.76 7.86
C PRO A 96 3.96 -5.60 7.04
N THR A 97 2.82 -5.94 7.63
CA THR A 97 1.50 -5.80 7.00
C THR A 97 0.44 -5.38 8.01
N VAL A 98 -0.71 -4.90 7.51
CA VAL A 98 -1.87 -4.59 8.35
C VAL A 98 -2.37 -5.83 9.09
N VAL A 99 -2.32 -7.00 8.46
CA VAL A 99 -2.73 -8.27 9.07
C VAL A 99 -1.82 -8.61 10.25
N ASP A 100 -0.51 -8.50 10.10
CA ASP A 100 0.45 -8.72 11.19
C ASP A 100 0.21 -7.75 12.36
N GLY A 101 -0.09 -6.49 12.03
CA GLY A 101 -0.46 -5.48 13.02
C GLY A 101 -1.70 -5.87 13.83
N PHE A 102 -2.75 -6.36 13.17
CA PHE A 102 -3.94 -6.87 13.85
C PHE A 102 -3.64 -8.08 14.73
N PHE A 103 -2.89 -9.06 14.23
CA PHE A 103 -2.49 -10.22 15.02
C PHE A 103 -1.68 -9.82 16.25
N ALA A 104 -0.72 -8.93 16.11
CA ALA A 104 0.07 -8.42 17.21
C ALA A 104 -0.79 -7.70 18.25
N ALA A 105 -1.70 -6.83 17.81
CA ALA A 105 -2.61 -6.11 18.69
C ALA A 105 -3.55 -7.06 19.45
N VAL A 106 -4.21 -7.99 18.74
CA VAL A 106 -5.09 -8.97 19.38
C VAL A 106 -4.32 -9.81 20.38
N SER A 107 -3.15 -10.33 20.01
CA SER A 107 -2.34 -11.18 20.90
C SER A 107 -1.85 -10.45 22.13
N SER A 108 -1.57 -9.14 22.02
CA SER A 108 -1.03 -8.33 23.12
C SER A 108 -2.11 -7.87 24.10
N PHE A 109 -3.32 -7.58 23.60
CA PHE A 109 -4.37 -6.96 24.40
C PHE A 109 -5.52 -7.90 24.79
N THR A 110 -5.52 -9.14 24.29
CA THR A 110 -6.56 -10.13 24.66
C THR A 110 -5.96 -11.33 25.39
N LYS A 111 -6.75 -11.96 26.24
CA LYS A 111 -6.43 -13.24 26.88
C LYS A 111 -7.21 -14.35 26.23
N LYS A 112 -6.57 -15.49 26.00
CA LYS A 112 -7.28 -16.74 25.63
C LYS A 112 -8.29 -17.05 26.74
N ARG A 113 -9.56 -17.17 26.39
CA ARG A 113 -10.58 -17.72 27.29
C ARG A 113 -10.50 -19.23 27.34
#